data_98468d33103c409280863dc44e866a29
#
_entry.id   98468d33103c409280863dc44e866a29
#
_cell.length_a   1.000
_cell.length_b   1.000
_cell.length_c   1.000
_cell.angle_alpha   90.00
_cell.angle_beta   90.00
_cell.angle_gamma   90.00
#
_symmetry.space_group_name_H-M   'P 1'
#
loop_
_entity.id
_entity.type
_entity.pdbx_description
1 polymer ?
#
loop_
_entity_poly.entity_id
_entity_poly.type
_entity_poly.pdbx_seq_one_letter_code
_entity_poly.pdbx_strand_id
1 'polypeptide(L)'
;MAEFTRPATWDDLKRVARLLNDAGVRYALIGGYAIAAHGYNRFSEDLDILVDPARENTAKWIGALSHLPDGACKELEGHDDLFQAEGEYAVRINDEFTIDVMPAACGHRFQELAGFIEQRDLDGVELPLMGLAGLLLTKEGMREKDRADRRVIEQALAALAAPK
;
A
#
# COMPACT_ATOMS: atom_id res chain seq x y z
N MET A 1 0.00 2.12 -23.40
CA MET A 1 -0.23 2.88 -22.17
C MET A 1 -1.70 3.28 -22.08
N ALA A 2 -2.32 3.00 -20.95
CA ALA A 2 -3.70 3.42 -20.77
C ALA A 2 -3.78 4.94 -20.64
N GLU A 3 -4.61 5.59 -21.44
CA GLU A 3 -4.82 7.04 -21.33
C GLU A 3 -5.60 7.38 -20.06
N PHE A 4 -6.45 6.46 -19.61
CA PHE A 4 -7.29 6.65 -18.44
C PHE A 4 -7.25 5.43 -17.56
N THR A 5 -7.07 5.66 -16.26
CA THR A 5 -7.23 4.62 -15.26
C THR A 5 -8.68 4.65 -14.75
N ARG A 6 -9.20 3.50 -14.39
CA ARG A 6 -10.45 3.41 -13.64
C ARG A 6 -10.14 3.32 -12.14
N PRO A 7 -11.11 3.61 -11.26
CA PRO A 7 -10.92 3.37 -9.84
C PRO A 7 -10.62 1.88 -9.57
N ALA A 8 -9.71 1.63 -8.65
CA ALA A 8 -9.39 0.28 -8.20
C ALA A 8 -10.60 -0.32 -7.45
N THR A 9 -10.73 -1.64 -7.51
CA THR A 9 -11.77 -2.39 -6.82
C THR A 9 -11.16 -3.36 -5.81
N TRP A 10 -11.99 -3.98 -4.98
CA TRP A 10 -11.54 -5.04 -4.08
C TRP A 10 -10.97 -6.23 -4.84
N ASP A 11 -11.53 -6.56 -6.01
CA ASP A 11 -10.99 -7.61 -6.87
C ASP A 11 -9.60 -7.28 -7.39
N ASP A 12 -9.36 -6.00 -7.72
CA ASP A 12 -8.03 -5.54 -8.12
C ASP A 12 -7.03 -5.71 -6.97
N LEU A 13 -7.43 -5.34 -5.76
CA LEU A 13 -6.58 -5.52 -4.58
C LEU A 13 -6.23 -6.99 -4.36
N LYS A 14 -7.21 -7.89 -4.48
CA LYS A 14 -6.96 -9.32 -4.35
C LYS A 14 -5.97 -9.82 -5.40
N ARG A 15 -6.11 -9.36 -6.65
CA ARG A 15 -5.19 -9.72 -7.74
C ARG A 15 -3.77 -9.25 -7.47
N VAL A 16 -3.63 -7.99 -7.04
CA VAL A 16 -2.32 -7.42 -6.71
C VAL A 16 -1.70 -8.19 -5.54
N ALA A 17 -2.47 -8.47 -4.50
CA ALA A 17 -1.98 -9.24 -3.34
C ALA A 17 -1.50 -10.63 -3.75
N ARG A 18 -2.25 -11.34 -4.61
CA ARG A 18 -1.80 -12.63 -5.12
C ARG A 18 -0.48 -12.54 -5.86
N LEU A 19 -0.34 -11.57 -6.75
CA LEU A 19 0.90 -11.37 -7.51
C LEU A 19 2.08 -11.10 -6.59
N LEU A 20 1.91 -10.23 -5.62
CA LEU A 20 2.96 -9.87 -4.67
C LEU A 20 3.31 -11.04 -3.75
N ASN A 21 2.31 -11.76 -3.26
CA ASN A 21 2.51 -12.92 -2.39
C ASN A 21 3.26 -14.03 -3.12
N ASP A 22 2.86 -14.34 -4.35
CA ASP A 22 3.49 -15.38 -5.16
C ASP A 22 4.95 -15.08 -5.45
N ALA A 23 5.30 -13.80 -5.56
CA ALA A 23 6.68 -13.37 -5.79
C ALA A 23 7.50 -13.25 -4.49
N GLY A 24 6.87 -13.44 -3.33
CA GLY A 24 7.57 -13.31 -2.04
C GLY A 24 7.93 -11.88 -1.67
N VAL A 25 7.14 -10.92 -2.09
CA VAL A 25 7.37 -9.50 -1.82
C VAL A 25 7.07 -9.17 -0.36
N ARG A 26 7.94 -8.39 0.26
CA ARG A 26 7.69 -7.81 1.59
C ARG A 26 6.98 -6.48 1.40
N TYR A 27 5.71 -6.42 1.78
CA TYR A 27 4.86 -5.24 1.59
C TYR A 27 3.75 -5.20 2.62
N ALA A 28 3.08 -4.06 2.69
CA ALA A 28 1.83 -3.92 3.43
C ALA A 28 0.91 -2.94 2.72
N LEU A 29 -0.38 -3.20 2.78
CA LEU A 29 -1.39 -2.27 2.30
C LEU A 29 -1.52 -1.11 3.28
N ILE A 30 -1.45 0.11 2.77
CA ILE A 30 -1.69 1.35 3.51
C ILE A 30 -2.74 2.18 2.76
N GLY A 31 -2.97 3.41 3.22
CA GLY A 31 -3.88 4.33 2.52
C GLY A 31 -5.35 4.04 2.72
N GLY A 32 -6.18 4.55 1.81
CA GLY A 32 -7.63 4.49 1.92
C GLY A 32 -8.19 3.08 1.95
N TYR A 33 -7.67 2.17 1.12
CA TYR A 33 -8.10 0.77 1.12
C TYR A 33 -7.75 0.06 2.42
N ALA A 34 -6.64 0.42 3.06
CA ALA A 34 -6.30 -0.15 4.36
C ALA A 34 -7.30 0.28 5.44
N ILE A 35 -7.68 1.55 5.45
CA ILE A 35 -8.71 2.07 6.36
C ILE A 35 -10.02 1.34 6.13
N ALA A 36 -10.41 1.17 4.87
CA ALA A 36 -11.63 0.44 4.51
C ALA A 36 -11.55 -1.04 4.92
N ALA A 37 -10.39 -1.67 4.81
CA ALA A 37 -10.19 -3.06 5.20
C ALA A 37 -10.36 -3.27 6.72
N HIS A 38 -10.13 -2.21 7.52
CA HIS A 38 -10.42 -2.23 8.95
C HIS A 38 -11.91 -2.03 9.27
N GLY A 39 -12.76 -1.89 8.25
CA GLY A 39 -14.21 -1.79 8.41
C GLY A 39 -14.75 -0.36 8.47
N TYR A 40 -13.93 0.64 8.13
CA TYR A 40 -14.37 2.05 8.18
C TYR A 40 -14.71 2.56 6.79
N ASN A 41 -15.65 3.50 6.74
CA ASN A 41 -16.14 4.05 5.50
C ASN A 41 -15.10 5.02 4.91
N ARG A 42 -14.35 4.54 3.94
CA ARG A 42 -13.32 5.31 3.27
C ARG A 42 -13.26 4.89 1.80
N PHE A 43 -13.55 5.83 0.91
CA PHE A 43 -13.43 5.61 -0.53
C PHE A 43 -12.01 5.92 -0.98
N SER A 44 -11.46 5.09 -1.86
CA SER A 44 -10.17 5.31 -2.49
C SER A 44 -10.19 4.79 -3.92
N GLU A 45 -9.58 5.54 -4.82
CA GLU A 45 -9.45 5.14 -6.22
C GLU A 45 -8.16 4.37 -6.49
N ASP A 46 -7.16 4.55 -5.61
CA ASP A 46 -5.82 4.01 -5.81
C ASP A 46 -5.47 3.01 -4.70
N LEU A 47 -4.58 2.09 -5.05
CA LEU A 47 -3.97 1.19 -4.06
C LEU A 47 -2.64 1.78 -3.63
N ASP A 48 -2.44 1.93 -2.33
CA ASP A 48 -1.19 2.41 -1.74
C ASP A 48 -0.48 1.26 -1.04
N ILE A 49 0.75 0.99 -1.45
CA ILE A 49 1.52 -0.15 -0.97
C ILE A 49 2.87 0.33 -0.45
N LEU A 50 3.14 0.03 0.82
CA LEU A 50 4.43 0.26 1.45
C LEU A 50 5.28 -0.99 1.25
N VAL A 51 6.51 -0.84 0.80
CA VAL A 51 7.42 -1.97 0.53
C VAL A 51 8.76 -1.81 1.23
N ASP A 52 9.39 -2.94 1.53
CA ASP A 52 10.80 -2.96 1.92
C ASP A 52 11.62 -2.45 0.72
N PRO A 53 12.47 -1.42 0.91
CA PRO A 53 13.21 -0.80 -0.20
C PRO A 53 14.40 -1.60 -0.69
N ALA A 54 14.72 -2.74 -0.10
CA ALA A 54 15.87 -3.56 -0.52
C ALA A 54 15.79 -3.88 -2.02
N ARG A 55 16.93 -3.89 -2.69
CA ARG A 55 17.01 -4.09 -4.14
C ARG A 55 16.36 -5.39 -4.58
N GLU A 56 16.60 -6.49 -3.85
CA GLU A 56 16.02 -7.79 -4.20
C GLU A 56 14.49 -7.76 -4.06
N ASN A 57 13.95 -7.02 -3.10
CA ASN A 57 12.52 -6.87 -2.92
C ASN A 57 11.91 -6.00 -4.03
N THR A 58 12.63 -4.95 -4.43
CA THR A 58 12.22 -4.09 -5.54
C THR A 58 12.11 -4.87 -6.84
N ALA A 59 13.11 -5.70 -7.15
CA ALA A 59 13.06 -6.56 -8.33
C ALA A 59 11.84 -7.49 -8.30
N LYS A 60 11.50 -8.01 -7.12
CA LYS A 60 10.34 -8.91 -6.95
C LYS A 60 9.01 -8.21 -7.23
N TRP A 61 8.78 -7.02 -6.65
CA TRP A 61 7.49 -6.35 -6.88
C TRP A 61 7.36 -5.82 -8.31
N ILE A 62 8.47 -5.37 -8.91
CA ILE A 62 8.45 -4.96 -10.32
C ILE A 62 8.06 -6.14 -11.20
N GLY A 63 8.70 -7.29 -10.99
CA GLY A 63 8.37 -8.51 -11.74
C GLY A 63 6.92 -8.94 -11.56
N ALA A 64 6.43 -8.91 -10.32
CA ALA A 64 5.05 -9.29 -10.01
C ALA A 64 4.04 -8.37 -10.70
N LEU A 65 4.19 -7.07 -10.56
CA LEU A 65 3.23 -6.10 -11.10
C LEU A 65 3.35 -5.94 -12.62
N SER A 66 4.43 -6.41 -13.22
CA SER A 66 4.57 -6.46 -14.68
C SER A 66 3.59 -7.42 -15.34
N HIS A 67 2.95 -8.30 -14.57
CA HIS A 67 1.91 -9.21 -15.07
C HIS A 67 0.53 -8.56 -15.19
N LEU A 68 0.37 -7.31 -14.75
CA LEU A 68 -0.90 -6.60 -14.92
C LEU A 68 -1.15 -6.32 -16.42
N PRO A 69 -2.43 -6.27 -16.85
CA PRO A 69 -2.79 -6.32 -18.27
C PRO A 69 -2.15 -5.28 -19.17
N ASP A 70 -2.04 -4.03 -18.72
CA ASP A 70 -1.48 -2.95 -19.55
C ASP A 70 0.06 -2.94 -19.54
N GLY A 71 0.68 -3.72 -18.68
CA GLY A 71 2.12 -3.84 -18.62
C GLY A 71 2.87 -2.58 -18.22
N ALA A 72 2.21 -1.65 -17.52
CA ALA A 72 2.81 -0.37 -17.14
C ALA A 72 4.09 -0.55 -16.31
N CYS A 73 4.13 -1.54 -15.43
CA CYS A 73 5.29 -1.78 -14.57
C CYS A 73 6.50 -2.35 -15.32
N LYS A 74 6.30 -2.84 -16.54
CA LYS A 74 7.41 -3.40 -17.36
C LYS A 74 8.48 -2.36 -17.65
N GLU A 75 8.11 -1.07 -17.69
CA GLU A 75 9.07 0.02 -17.89
C GLU A 75 10.10 0.10 -16.78
N LEU A 76 9.79 -0.46 -15.61
CA LEU A 76 10.68 -0.46 -14.45
C LEU A 76 11.60 -1.68 -14.39
N GLU A 77 11.43 -2.65 -15.28
CA GLU A 77 12.27 -3.85 -15.29
C GLU A 77 13.75 -3.47 -15.43
N GLY A 78 14.59 -4.06 -14.60
CA GLY A 78 16.01 -3.74 -14.53
C GLY A 78 16.37 -2.55 -13.66
N HIS A 79 15.38 -1.87 -13.08
CA HIS A 79 15.58 -0.72 -12.19
C HIS A 79 15.37 -1.09 -10.72
N ASP A 80 16.07 -2.10 -10.24
CA ASP A 80 15.94 -2.56 -8.85
C ASP A 80 16.52 -1.57 -7.82
N ASP A 81 17.15 -0.50 -8.29
CA ASP A 81 17.75 0.54 -7.47
C ASP A 81 16.83 1.75 -7.23
N LEU A 82 15.54 1.65 -7.58
CA LEU A 82 14.58 2.76 -7.47
C LEU A 82 14.56 3.43 -6.10
N PHE A 83 14.71 2.66 -5.02
CA PHE A 83 14.61 3.15 -3.66
C PHE A 83 15.97 3.21 -2.94
N GLN A 84 17.06 3.17 -3.69
CA GLN A 84 18.41 3.27 -3.14
C GLN A 84 18.88 4.72 -3.01
N ALA A 85 18.30 5.64 -3.78
CA ALA A 85 18.59 7.06 -3.67
C ALA A 85 17.96 7.65 -2.41
N GLU A 86 18.56 8.71 -1.87
CA GLU A 86 17.98 9.41 -0.73
C GLU A 86 16.68 10.10 -1.13
N GLY A 87 15.71 10.07 -0.23
CA GLY A 87 14.42 10.73 -0.40
C GLY A 87 13.26 9.75 -0.28
N GLU A 88 12.12 10.30 0.08
CA GLU A 88 10.86 9.56 0.19
C GLU A 88 9.98 9.91 -0.98
N TYR A 89 9.81 8.99 -1.90
CA TYR A 89 8.93 9.21 -3.03
C TYR A 89 8.21 7.93 -3.41
N ALA A 90 6.98 8.09 -3.87
CA ALA A 90 6.20 6.98 -4.37
C ALA A 90 6.45 6.82 -5.87
N VAL A 91 6.45 5.57 -6.31
CA VAL A 91 6.42 5.23 -7.73
C VAL A 91 4.97 4.96 -8.09
N ARG A 92 4.42 5.76 -9.00
CA ARG A 92 3.04 5.61 -9.44
C ARG A 92 2.98 4.73 -10.67
N ILE A 93 2.23 3.65 -10.58
CA ILE A 93 2.00 2.71 -11.67
C ILE A 93 0.57 2.86 -12.15
N ASN A 94 0.39 3.40 -13.35
CA ASN A 94 -0.91 3.55 -14.00
C ASN A 94 -1.11 2.42 -14.99
N ASP A 95 -1.69 1.32 -14.53
CA ASP A 95 -2.13 0.21 -15.35
C ASP A 95 -3.63 0.39 -15.65
N GLU A 96 -4.46 -0.62 -15.56
CA GLU A 96 -5.91 -0.43 -15.64
C GLU A 96 -6.43 0.46 -14.48
N PHE A 97 -5.74 0.40 -13.35
CA PHE A 97 -5.98 1.22 -12.17
C PHE A 97 -4.62 1.66 -11.63
N THR A 98 -4.61 2.56 -10.67
CA THR A 98 -3.37 3.15 -10.15
C THR A 98 -2.91 2.44 -8.87
N ILE A 99 -1.62 2.11 -8.83
CA ILE A 99 -0.93 1.60 -7.65
C ILE A 99 0.21 2.55 -7.34
N ASP A 100 0.25 3.05 -6.11
CA ASP A 100 1.38 3.83 -5.60
C ASP A 100 2.23 2.93 -4.71
N VAL A 101 3.48 2.71 -5.09
CA VAL A 101 4.44 1.87 -4.36
C VAL A 101 5.46 2.78 -3.72
N MET A 102 5.65 2.67 -2.41
CA MET A 102 6.53 3.58 -1.69
C MET A 102 7.39 2.87 -0.65
N PRO A 103 8.63 3.36 -0.42
CA PRO A 103 9.52 2.78 0.59
C PRO A 103 9.28 3.34 1.98
N ALA A 104 8.55 4.47 2.07
CA ALA A 104 8.29 5.17 3.32
C ALA A 104 7.02 6.01 3.19
N ALA A 105 6.40 6.34 4.30
CA ALA A 105 5.25 7.22 4.36
C ALA A 105 5.41 8.16 5.56
N CYS A 106 5.31 9.48 5.31
CA CYS A 106 5.47 10.52 6.34
C CYS A 106 6.72 10.34 7.20
N GLY A 107 7.85 10.01 6.57
CA GLY A 107 9.13 9.84 7.26
C GLY A 107 9.35 8.48 7.91
N HIS A 108 8.36 7.60 7.85
CA HIS A 108 8.46 6.27 8.46
C HIS A 108 8.72 5.22 7.39
N ARG A 109 9.83 4.51 7.50
CA ARG A 109 10.22 3.47 6.57
C ARG A 109 9.54 2.14 6.89
N PHE A 110 9.54 1.24 5.90
CA PHE A 110 8.95 -0.10 6.04
C PHE A 110 9.41 -0.80 7.32
N GLN A 111 10.72 -0.81 7.61
CA GLN A 111 11.26 -1.49 8.79
C GLN A 111 10.70 -0.91 10.10
N GLU A 112 10.49 0.40 10.15
CA GLU A 112 9.92 1.06 11.34
C GLU A 112 8.45 0.68 11.56
N LEU A 113 7.72 0.43 10.46
CA LEU A 113 6.30 0.14 10.49
C LEU A 113 5.99 -1.36 10.48
N ALA A 114 6.99 -2.21 10.24
CA ALA A 114 6.79 -3.65 10.07
C ALA A 114 6.11 -4.31 11.29
N GLY A 115 6.38 -3.84 12.49
CA GLY A 115 5.77 -4.38 13.72
C GLY A 115 4.28 -4.13 13.83
N PHE A 116 3.72 -3.23 13.02
CA PHE A 116 2.28 -2.90 13.02
C PHE A 116 1.52 -3.69 11.94
N ILE A 117 2.19 -4.49 11.12
CA ILE A 117 1.55 -5.22 10.03
C ILE A 117 0.78 -6.41 10.59
N GLU A 118 -0.48 -6.53 10.20
CA GLU A 118 -1.36 -7.65 10.54
C GLU A 118 -1.59 -8.51 9.31
N GLN A 119 -1.71 -9.81 9.51
CA GLN A 119 -2.08 -10.70 8.41
C GLN A 119 -3.60 -10.86 8.41
N ARG A 120 -4.22 -10.56 7.29
CA ARG A 120 -5.67 -10.66 7.11
C ARG A 120 -5.99 -11.60 5.96
N ASP A 121 -7.13 -12.25 6.05
CA ASP A 121 -7.67 -13.04 4.95
C ASP A 121 -8.70 -12.20 4.20
N LEU A 122 -8.46 -11.98 2.91
CA LEU A 122 -9.38 -11.25 2.03
C LEU A 122 -9.93 -12.25 1.01
N ASP A 123 -11.04 -12.88 1.34
CA ASP A 123 -11.69 -13.90 0.50
C ASP A 123 -10.72 -14.99 0.04
N GLY A 124 -9.90 -15.51 0.94
CA GLY A 124 -8.92 -16.56 0.66
C GLY A 124 -7.57 -16.04 0.19
N VAL A 125 -7.39 -14.73 0.07
CA VAL A 125 -6.10 -14.13 -0.29
C VAL A 125 -5.47 -13.53 0.97
N GLU A 126 -4.25 -13.95 1.28
CA GLU A 126 -3.52 -13.38 2.40
C GLU A 126 -3.13 -11.94 2.09
N LEU A 127 -3.46 -11.03 2.99
CA LEU A 127 -3.19 -9.61 2.83
C LEU A 127 -2.41 -9.09 4.03
N PRO A 128 -1.14 -8.66 3.85
CA PRO A 128 -0.44 -7.92 4.88
C PRO A 128 -1.06 -6.52 4.97
N LEU A 129 -1.76 -6.26 6.08
CA LEU A 129 -2.50 -5.02 6.30
C LEU A 129 -1.83 -4.21 7.38
N MET A 130 -1.55 -2.93 7.11
CA MET A 130 -1.03 -2.05 8.15
C MET A 130 -2.08 -1.87 9.23
N GLY A 131 -1.72 -2.15 10.49
CA GLY A 131 -2.60 -1.94 11.62
C GLY A 131 -2.92 -0.46 11.83
N LEU A 132 -3.99 -0.18 12.57
CA LEU A 132 -4.47 1.21 12.77
C LEU A 132 -3.39 2.13 13.36
N ALA A 133 -2.61 1.65 14.31
CA ALA A 133 -1.53 2.47 14.90
C ALA A 133 -0.46 2.82 13.87
N GLY A 134 -0.09 1.87 13.01
CA GLY A 134 0.84 2.13 11.91
C GLY A 134 0.24 3.09 10.88
N LEU A 135 -1.03 2.93 10.55
CA LEU A 135 -1.73 3.84 9.64
C LEU A 135 -1.74 5.28 10.16
N LEU A 136 -1.89 5.46 11.46
CA LEU A 136 -1.84 6.78 12.07
C LEU A 136 -0.49 7.46 11.79
N LEU A 137 0.60 6.72 11.92
CA LEU A 137 1.94 7.24 11.61
C LEU A 137 2.08 7.64 10.14
N THR A 138 1.44 6.92 9.22
CA THR A 138 1.48 7.23 7.78
C THR A 138 0.66 8.49 7.43
N LYS A 139 -0.11 9.05 8.37
CA LYS A 139 -0.99 10.20 8.16
C LYS A 139 -0.59 11.42 8.97
N GLU A 140 0.65 11.51 9.39
CA GLU A 140 1.16 12.67 10.14
C GLU A 140 1.41 13.90 9.27
N GLY A 141 1.06 13.84 7.99
CA GLY A 141 1.24 14.94 7.04
C GLY A 141 0.30 16.12 7.26
N MET A 142 0.58 17.21 6.54
CA MET A 142 -0.15 18.48 6.66
C MET A 142 -1.37 18.59 5.74
N ARG A 143 -1.57 17.64 4.81
CA ARG A 143 -2.68 17.69 3.88
C ARG A 143 -4.01 17.50 4.60
N GLU A 144 -5.05 18.16 4.11
CA GLU A 144 -6.41 18.04 4.67
C GLU A 144 -6.91 16.59 4.64
N LYS A 145 -6.64 15.89 3.55
CA LYS A 145 -6.96 14.47 3.41
C LYS A 145 -6.32 13.64 4.53
N ASP A 146 -5.06 13.91 4.85
CA ASP A 146 -4.35 13.20 5.92
C ASP A 146 -4.95 13.49 7.29
N ARG A 147 -5.38 14.73 7.54
CA ARG A 147 -6.03 15.09 8.80
C ARG A 147 -7.37 14.40 8.97
N ALA A 148 -8.14 14.28 7.88
CA ALA A 148 -9.42 13.56 7.91
C ALA A 148 -9.21 12.08 8.20
N ASP A 149 -8.24 11.45 7.56
CA ASP A 149 -7.90 10.06 7.78
C ASP A 149 -7.40 9.82 9.21
N ARG A 150 -6.58 10.73 9.74
CA ARG A 150 -6.12 10.66 11.12
C ARG A 150 -7.27 10.65 12.11
N ARG A 151 -8.27 11.49 11.91
CA ARG A 151 -9.45 11.54 12.79
C ARG A 151 -10.19 10.20 12.80
N VAL A 152 -10.39 9.59 11.64
CA VAL A 152 -11.03 8.29 11.53
C VAL A 152 -10.22 7.24 12.29
N ILE A 153 -8.92 7.20 12.09
CA ILE A 153 -8.02 6.23 12.72
C ILE A 153 -7.97 6.45 14.24
N GLU A 154 -7.86 7.69 14.70
CA GLU A 154 -7.82 8.02 16.12
C GLU A 154 -9.12 7.61 16.82
N GLN A 155 -10.26 7.84 16.18
CA GLN A 155 -11.57 7.41 16.70
C GLN A 155 -11.65 5.88 16.77
N ALA A 156 -11.14 5.20 15.77
CA ALA A 156 -11.11 3.74 15.73
C ALA A 156 -10.26 3.16 16.86
N LEU A 157 -9.08 3.73 17.07
CA LEU A 157 -8.18 3.30 18.15
C LEU A 157 -8.81 3.57 19.53
N ALA A 158 -9.46 4.72 19.72
CA ALA A 158 -10.14 5.06 20.96
C ALA A 158 -11.29 4.09 21.24
N ALA A 159 -12.06 3.71 20.23
CA ALA A 159 -13.15 2.75 20.38
C ALA A 159 -12.64 1.36 20.80
N LEU A 160 -11.51 0.93 20.27
CA LEU A 160 -10.91 -0.36 20.63
C LEU A 160 -10.33 -0.35 22.05
N ALA A 161 -9.86 0.80 22.53
CA ALA A 161 -9.32 0.95 23.88
C ALA A 161 -10.40 1.19 24.93
N ALA A 162 -11.63 1.52 24.53
CA ALA A 162 -12.71 1.82 25.47
C ALA A 162 -13.13 0.57 26.25
N PRO A 163 -13.38 0.70 27.56
CA PRO A 163 -13.91 -0.42 28.34
C PRO A 163 -15.29 -0.83 27.81
N LYS A 164 -15.52 -2.13 27.74
CA LYS A 164 -16.81 -2.68 27.35
C LYS A 164 -17.77 -2.67 28.53
#